data_a5de2fbe00b98bdc677b3583497a704e
#
_entry.id   a5de2fbe00b98bdc677b3583497a704e
#
_cell.length_a   1.000
_cell.length_b   1.000
_cell.length_c   1.000
_cell.angle_alpha   90.00
_cell.angle_beta   90.00
_cell.angle_gamma   90.00
#
_symmetry.space_group_name_H-M   'P 1'
#
loop_
_entity.id
_entity.type
_entity.pdbx_description
1 polymer ?
#
loop_
_entity_poly.entity_id
_entity_poly.type
_entity_poly.pdbx_seq_one_letter_code
_entity_poly.pdbx_strand_id
1 'polypeptide(L)'
;MAFDEAYNEPENVEVLVKSLDPGQPAQLHYAHAGDAGADLRTTEEVTLKPFQRALVPTGVAIALPAGYVALVHPRSGLAVKQGVTVLNAPGTIERWVPWRNQGAVDQPRSGTRP
;
A
#
# COMPACT_ATOMS: atom_id res chain seq x y z
N MET A 1 32.44 -4.28 -6.40
CA MET A 1 31.94 -3.31 -7.40
C MET A 1 31.85 -1.95 -6.75
N ALA A 2 32.43 -0.98 -7.37
CA ALA A 2 32.32 0.40 -6.90
C ALA A 2 31.21 1.11 -7.65
N PHE A 3 30.36 1.83 -6.92
CA PHE A 3 29.47 2.80 -7.53
C PHE A 3 30.31 4.04 -7.82
N ASP A 4 30.31 4.47 -9.04
CA ASP A 4 30.99 5.69 -9.37
C ASP A 4 30.06 6.90 -9.18
N GLU A 5 30.47 8.02 -9.66
CA GLU A 5 29.83 9.30 -9.40
C GLU A 5 28.49 9.52 -10.07
N ALA A 6 27.92 8.50 -10.68
CA ALA A 6 26.62 8.64 -11.36
C ALA A 6 25.44 8.69 -10.40
N TYR A 7 25.67 8.58 -9.10
CA TYR A 7 24.59 8.68 -8.13
C TYR A 7 23.99 10.08 -8.12
N ASN A 8 22.69 10.15 -8.32
CA ASN A 8 21.90 11.35 -8.16
C ASN A 8 21.01 11.23 -6.95
N GLU A 9 20.77 12.35 -6.27
CA GLU A 9 19.82 12.35 -5.18
C GLU A 9 18.43 11.95 -5.67
N PRO A 10 17.66 11.20 -4.86
CA PRO A 10 16.30 10.82 -5.22
C PRO A 10 15.46 12.06 -5.49
N GLU A 11 14.67 12.02 -6.55
CA GLU A 11 13.70 13.04 -6.83
C GLU A 11 12.57 12.96 -5.80
N ASN A 12 12.17 14.11 -5.26
CA ASN A 12 11.00 14.17 -4.38
C ASN A 12 9.72 14.16 -5.20
N VAL A 13 8.86 13.23 -4.89
CA VAL A 13 7.55 13.08 -5.52
C VAL A 13 6.48 13.32 -4.47
N GLU A 14 5.59 14.27 -4.75
CA GLU A 14 4.48 14.56 -3.87
C GLU A 14 3.33 13.59 -4.12
N VAL A 15 2.94 12.89 -3.08
CA VAL A 15 1.77 12.01 -3.09
C VAL A 15 0.74 12.58 -2.15
N LEU A 16 -0.45 12.88 -2.68
CA LEU A 16 -1.55 13.36 -1.86
C LEU A 16 -2.19 12.19 -1.14
N VAL A 17 -2.42 12.35 0.15
CA VAL A 17 -2.98 11.30 1.00
C VAL A 17 -4.23 11.84 1.69
N LYS A 18 -5.31 11.08 1.63
CA LYS A 18 -6.57 11.44 2.26
C LYS A 18 -7.00 10.34 3.23
N SER A 19 -7.43 10.73 4.42
CA SER A 19 -8.08 9.80 5.34
C SER A 19 -9.52 9.56 4.89
N LEU A 20 -9.91 8.29 4.86
CA LEU A 20 -11.28 7.85 4.60
C LEU A 20 -12.03 7.52 5.89
N ASP A 21 -11.35 7.59 7.02
CA ASP A 21 -11.91 7.30 8.33
C ASP A 21 -12.13 8.63 9.07
N PRO A 22 -13.37 9.12 9.16
CA PRO A 22 -13.64 10.41 9.77
C PRO A 22 -13.10 10.51 11.19
N GLY A 23 -12.41 11.60 11.48
CA GLY A 23 -11.83 11.85 12.80
C GLY A 23 -10.50 11.17 13.05
N GLN A 24 -9.99 10.41 12.11
CA GLN A 24 -8.70 9.75 12.20
C GLN A 24 -7.73 10.27 11.14
N PRO A 25 -6.45 10.43 11.48
CA PRO A 25 -5.46 10.76 10.46
C PRO A 25 -5.22 9.57 9.52
N ALA A 26 -4.74 9.84 8.33
CA ALA A 26 -4.34 8.79 7.41
C ALA A 26 -3.14 8.03 7.99
N GLN A 27 -3.22 6.70 7.95
CA GLN A 27 -2.21 5.79 8.48
C GLN A 27 -1.31 5.31 7.34
N LEU A 28 -0.41 6.17 6.89
CA LEU A 28 0.56 5.84 5.86
C LEU A 28 1.87 6.54 6.21
N HIS A 29 2.85 5.78 6.67
CA HIS A 29 4.11 6.35 7.11
C HIS A 29 5.26 5.36 6.96
N TYR A 30 6.46 5.91 6.90
CA TYR A 30 7.69 5.12 6.85
C TYR A 30 8.08 4.68 8.25
N ALA A 31 8.45 3.42 8.40
CA ALA A 31 8.90 2.89 9.68
C ALA A 31 10.25 3.47 10.09
N HIS A 32 11.13 3.67 9.12
CA HIS A 32 12.48 4.19 9.34
C HIS A 32 12.83 5.20 8.28
N ALA A 33 13.69 6.15 8.64
CA ALA A 33 14.22 7.11 7.68
C ALA A 33 14.99 6.36 6.59
N GLY A 34 14.77 6.73 5.35
CA GLY A 34 15.43 6.10 4.20
C GLY A 34 14.72 4.88 3.65
N ASP A 35 13.65 4.41 4.28
CA ASP A 35 12.86 3.31 3.75
C ASP A 35 12.24 3.70 2.41
N ALA A 36 12.28 2.77 1.46
CA ALA A 36 11.68 2.98 0.15
C ALA A 36 10.16 2.83 0.18
N GLY A 37 9.64 2.02 1.08
CA GLY A 37 8.22 1.72 1.19
C GLY A 37 7.60 2.25 2.46
N ALA A 38 6.37 2.74 2.35
CA ALA A 38 5.56 3.12 3.49
C ALA A 38 4.69 1.95 3.94
N ASP A 39 4.50 1.83 5.25
CA ASP A 39 3.65 0.80 5.81
C ASP A 39 2.17 1.17 5.67
N LEU A 40 1.40 0.17 5.26
CA LEU A 40 -0.04 0.26 5.13
C LEU A 40 -0.69 -0.64 6.17
N ARG A 41 -1.68 -0.13 6.88
CA ARG A 41 -2.35 -0.85 7.96
C ARG A 41 -3.83 -1.00 7.68
N THR A 42 -4.43 -2.03 8.26
CA THR A 42 -5.87 -2.16 8.28
C THR A 42 -6.45 -1.28 9.38
N THR A 43 -7.66 -0.77 9.16
CA THR A 43 -8.35 0.06 10.16
C THR A 43 -9.10 -0.75 11.20
N GLU A 44 -9.19 -2.04 11.00
CA GLU A 44 -9.88 -2.95 11.93
C GLU A 44 -9.10 -4.23 12.11
N GLU A 45 -9.34 -4.89 13.22
CA GLU A 45 -8.75 -6.19 13.49
C GLU A 45 -9.37 -7.24 12.58
N VAL A 46 -8.53 -8.10 12.01
CA VAL A 46 -8.97 -9.13 11.07
C VAL A 46 -8.37 -10.47 11.49
N THR A 47 -9.22 -11.48 11.56
CA THR A 47 -8.78 -12.86 11.78
C THR A 47 -9.02 -13.66 10.50
N LEU A 48 -7.96 -14.27 9.99
CA LEU A 48 -7.99 -15.10 8.80
C LEU A 48 -7.79 -16.56 9.18
N LYS A 49 -8.70 -17.41 8.77
CA LYS A 49 -8.50 -18.86 8.83
C LYS A 49 -7.56 -19.29 7.71
N PRO A 50 -6.92 -20.47 7.84
CA PRO A 50 -6.09 -21.00 6.75
C PRO A 50 -6.83 -20.99 5.41
N PHE A 51 -6.16 -20.52 4.38
CA PHE A 51 -6.66 -20.34 3.01
C PHE A 51 -7.82 -19.34 2.86
N GLN A 52 -8.19 -18.67 3.92
CA GLN A 52 -9.18 -17.61 3.86
C GLN A 52 -8.56 -16.34 3.31
N ARG A 53 -9.35 -15.61 2.54
CA ARG A 53 -9.01 -14.27 2.06
C ARG A 53 -10.09 -13.28 2.46
N ALA A 54 -9.70 -12.04 2.66
CA ALA A 54 -10.62 -10.99 3.03
C ALA A 54 -10.22 -9.68 2.36
N LEU A 55 -11.20 -8.87 2.07
CA LEU A 55 -11.02 -7.50 1.65
C LEU A 55 -11.00 -6.65 2.91
N VAL A 56 -9.89 -5.97 3.14
CA VAL A 56 -9.71 -5.20 4.38
C VAL A 56 -9.58 -3.71 4.07
N PRO A 57 -10.22 -2.85 4.87
CA PRO A 57 -10.12 -1.42 4.69
C PRO A 57 -8.79 -0.91 5.25
N THR A 58 -8.21 0.07 4.58
CA THR A 58 -6.98 0.73 5.03
C THR A 58 -7.21 2.15 5.53
N GLY A 59 -8.37 2.71 5.26
CA GLY A 59 -8.71 4.08 5.64
C GLY A 59 -7.96 5.16 4.90
N VAL A 60 -7.29 4.81 3.80
CA VAL A 60 -6.42 5.73 3.08
C VAL A 60 -6.78 5.74 1.60
N ALA A 61 -6.81 6.92 1.02
CA ALA A 61 -6.81 7.11 -0.42
C ALA A 61 -5.58 7.93 -0.81
N ILE A 62 -5.00 7.61 -1.94
CA ILE A 62 -3.84 8.35 -2.45
C ILE A 62 -4.10 8.84 -3.87
N ALA A 63 -3.45 9.95 -4.20
CA ALA A 63 -3.43 10.47 -5.56
C ALA A 63 -1.97 10.65 -5.98
N LEU A 64 -1.65 10.08 -7.12
CA LEU A 64 -0.29 10.07 -7.65
C LEU A 64 -0.13 11.09 -8.78
N PRO A 65 1.06 11.65 -8.94
CA PRO A 65 1.37 12.44 -10.13
C PRO A 65 1.26 11.60 -11.41
N ALA A 66 1.09 12.26 -12.54
CA ALA A 66 1.08 11.59 -13.83
C ALA A 66 2.39 10.84 -14.06
N GLY A 67 2.30 9.64 -14.62
CA GLY A 67 3.46 8.83 -14.94
C GLY A 67 4.00 8.00 -13.79
N TYR A 68 3.33 8.03 -12.63
CA TYR A 68 3.72 7.23 -11.46
C TYR A 68 2.67 6.20 -11.13
N VAL A 69 3.12 5.11 -10.54
CA VAL A 69 2.27 4.08 -9.96
C VAL A 69 2.73 3.80 -8.53
N ALA A 70 1.81 3.36 -7.70
CA ALA A 70 2.16 2.78 -6.41
C ALA A 70 1.95 1.27 -6.46
N LEU A 71 2.84 0.53 -5.83
CA LEU A 71 2.75 -0.92 -5.76
C LEU A 71 2.53 -1.32 -4.31
N VAL A 72 1.53 -2.16 -4.10
CA VAL A 72 1.25 -2.73 -2.78
C VAL A 72 1.86 -4.12 -2.73
N HIS A 73 2.84 -4.26 -1.85
CA HIS A 73 3.56 -5.52 -1.66
C HIS A 73 3.19 -6.15 -0.33
N PRO A 74 3.22 -7.49 -0.24
CA PRO A 74 3.12 -8.15 1.04
C PRO A 74 4.34 -7.85 1.90
N ARG A 75 4.18 -8.02 3.19
CA ARG A 75 5.29 -7.86 4.14
C ARG A 75 5.93 -9.21 4.40
N SER A 76 7.26 -9.26 4.28
CA SER A 76 8.02 -10.49 4.45
C SER A 76 7.83 -11.12 5.83
N GLY A 77 7.78 -10.32 6.88
CA GLY A 77 7.56 -10.82 8.23
C GLY A 77 6.22 -11.52 8.41
N LEU A 78 5.16 -10.95 7.91
CA LEU A 78 3.84 -11.57 7.97
C LEU A 78 3.76 -12.81 7.08
N ALA A 79 4.39 -12.75 5.92
CA ALA A 79 4.41 -13.91 5.02
C ALA A 79 5.11 -15.09 5.65
N VAL A 80 6.28 -14.87 6.25
CA VAL A 80 7.07 -15.95 6.84
C VAL A 80 6.44 -16.48 8.12
N LYS A 81 5.99 -15.60 9.00
CA LYS A 81 5.50 -16.01 10.33
C LYS A 81 4.06 -16.49 10.32
N GLN A 82 3.22 -15.94 9.48
CA GLN A 82 1.79 -16.19 9.53
C GLN A 82 1.19 -16.63 8.20
N GLY A 83 1.99 -16.66 7.15
CA GLY A 83 1.49 -17.02 5.83
C GLY A 83 0.52 -16.01 5.24
N VAL A 84 0.58 -14.75 5.67
CA VAL A 84 -0.31 -13.69 5.17
C VAL A 84 0.34 -12.98 4.01
N THR A 85 -0.40 -12.83 2.94
CA THR A 85 0.09 -12.18 1.73
C THR A 85 -0.99 -11.29 1.11
N VAL A 86 -0.62 -10.61 0.06
CA VAL A 86 -1.55 -9.86 -0.80
C VAL A 86 -1.82 -10.72 -2.02
N LEU A 87 -3.08 -11.10 -2.22
CA LEU A 87 -3.45 -12.10 -3.21
C LEU A 87 -3.07 -11.71 -4.64
N ASN A 88 -3.21 -10.44 -4.98
CA ASN A 88 -2.89 -9.92 -6.29
C ASN A 88 -1.53 -9.22 -6.34
N ALA A 89 -0.60 -9.58 -5.47
CA ALA A 89 0.70 -8.91 -5.42
C ALA A 89 1.48 -9.01 -6.74
N PRO A 90 2.10 -7.91 -7.20
CA PRO A 90 1.97 -6.58 -6.63
C PRO A 90 0.65 -5.93 -7.02
N GLY A 91 -0.07 -5.39 -6.04
CA GLY A 91 -1.25 -4.58 -6.33
C GLY A 91 -0.83 -3.24 -6.92
N THR A 92 -1.39 -2.90 -8.08
CA THR A 92 -1.01 -1.68 -8.79
C THR A 92 -2.05 -0.60 -8.59
N ILE A 93 -1.61 0.57 -8.10
CA ILE A 93 -2.43 1.75 -7.97
C ILE A 93 -1.97 2.75 -9.01
N GLU A 94 -2.84 3.05 -9.94
CA GLU A 94 -2.57 4.00 -10.99
C GLU A 94 -2.86 5.44 -10.56
N ARG A 95 -2.39 6.38 -11.34
CA ARG A 95 -2.52 7.81 -11.09
C ARG A 95 -3.92 8.22 -10.65
N TRP A 96 -4.91 7.71 -11.33
CA TRP A 96 -6.28 8.16 -11.13
C TRP A 96 -7.12 7.06 -10.55
N VAL A 97 -7.47 7.22 -9.29
CA VAL A 97 -8.42 6.34 -8.64
C VAL A 97 -9.61 7.21 -8.25
N PRO A 98 -10.81 6.88 -8.71
CA PRO A 98 -11.99 7.66 -8.35
C PRO A 98 -12.13 7.71 -6.82
N TRP A 99 -12.30 8.90 -6.31
CA TRP A 99 -12.49 9.10 -4.86
C TRP A 99 -13.62 8.28 -4.28
N ARG A 100 -14.53 7.88 -5.13
CA ARG A 100 -15.65 7.03 -4.75
C ARG A 100 -15.24 5.60 -4.48
N ASN A 101 -14.14 5.20 -5.02
CA ASN A 101 -13.61 3.88 -4.76
C ASN A 101 -12.84 3.97 -3.47
N GLN A 102 -13.47 3.55 -2.43
CA GLN A 102 -12.90 3.54 -1.10
C GLN A 102 -11.59 2.79 -1.11
N GLY A 103 -10.58 3.42 -0.52
CA GLY A 103 -9.32 2.77 -0.42
C GLY A 103 -8.71 2.50 -1.78
N ALA A 104 -8.15 3.52 -2.37
CA ALA A 104 -7.34 3.35 -3.57
C ALA A 104 -6.28 2.28 -3.37
N VAL A 105 -5.97 1.99 -2.14
CA VAL A 105 -5.01 0.99 -1.72
C VAL A 105 -5.69 -0.30 -1.32
N ASP A 106 -6.99 -0.34 -1.40
CA ASP A 106 -7.80 -1.49 -1.08
C ASP A 106 -7.83 -2.42 -2.28
N GLN A 107 -6.76 -3.12 -2.45
CA GLN A 107 -6.46 -3.78 -3.71
C GLN A 107 -6.96 -5.20 -3.88
N PRO A 108 -7.11 -5.99 -2.87
CA PRO A 108 -7.46 -7.39 -3.10
C PRO A 108 -8.81 -7.63 -3.75
N ARG A 109 -9.50 -6.57 -4.14
CA ARG A 109 -10.79 -6.68 -4.79
C ARG A 109 -10.81 -7.66 -5.94
N SER A 110 -9.81 -7.56 -6.79
CA SER A 110 -9.73 -8.46 -7.94
C SER A 110 -9.54 -9.90 -7.52
N GLY A 111 -8.87 -10.11 -6.41
CA GLY A 111 -8.62 -11.44 -5.89
C GLY A 111 -9.75 -12.02 -5.06
N THR A 112 -10.73 -11.21 -4.67
CA THR A 112 -11.86 -11.66 -3.85
C THR A 112 -13.10 -12.01 -4.66
N ARG A 113 -13.09 -11.74 -5.93
CA ARG A 113 -14.22 -12.12 -6.80
C ARG A 113 -14.13 -13.59 -7.14
N PRO A 114 -15.24 -14.26 -7.03
CA PRO A 114 -15.28 -15.65 -7.48
C PRO A 114 -15.05 -15.75 -8.99
#